data_2e07b4ab34616a08793a3f0d1930fc84
#
_entry.id   2e07b4ab34616a08793a3f0d1930fc84
#
_cell.length_a   1.000
_cell.length_b   1.000
_cell.length_c   1.000
_cell.angle_alpha   90.00
_cell.angle_beta   90.00
_cell.angle_gamma   90.00
#
_symmetry.space_group_name_H-M   'P 1'
#
loop_
_entity.id
_entity.type
_entity.pdbx_description
1 polymer ?
#
loop_
_entity_poly.entity_id
_entity_poly.type
_entity_poly.pdbx_seq_one_letter_code
_entity_poly.pdbx_strand_id
1 'polypeptide(L)'
;NVGELGQVFTPPEIVTRMLAMRKNTGRVLDPACGDGAFSARIPQCVAIELDPTHCPPYAKNIDFFAYPLSEKFSTIIGNPPYVKARDISPATRLHMRSRLLDGHANLYLHFIEKCVRQLEDGGELIFITPRDFLKATGAKKLNTWLFDHGTITDFEDLGDARIFDGATPNCAIWRY
;
A
#
# COMPACT_ATOMS: atom_id res chain seq x y z
N ASN A 1 -15.45 -9.89 -8.67
CA ASN A 1 -14.42 -9.89 -9.73
C ASN A 1 -13.10 -9.32 -9.19
N VAL A 2 -12.21 -10.23 -8.77
CA VAL A 2 -10.85 -9.92 -8.27
C VAL A 2 -10.04 -9.05 -9.28
N GLY A 3 -10.45 -8.99 -10.55
CA GLY A 3 -9.75 -8.26 -11.61
C GLY A 3 -9.98 -6.76 -11.69
N GLU A 4 -11.11 -6.24 -11.19
CA GLU A 4 -11.45 -4.82 -11.38
C GLU A 4 -10.87 -3.89 -10.30
N LEU A 5 -10.65 -4.39 -9.09
CA LEU A 5 -10.10 -3.61 -7.97
C LEU A 5 -8.63 -3.91 -7.66
N GLY A 6 -8.01 -4.85 -8.39
CA GLY A 6 -6.61 -5.22 -8.18
C GLY A 6 -6.34 -5.87 -6.80
N GLN A 7 -7.39 -6.38 -6.16
CA GLN A 7 -7.29 -6.98 -4.83
C GLN A 7 -6.65 -8.37 -4.90
N VAL A 8 -5.67 -8.59 -4.06
CA VAL A 8 -5.01 -9.88 -3.87
C VAL A 8 -4.83 -10.10 -2.37
N PHE A 9 -5.37 -11.20 -1.86
CA PHE A 9 -5.25 -11.54 -0.43
C PHE A 9 -3.83 -11.96 -0.10
N THR A 10 -3.27 -11.41 0.98
CA THR A 10 -1.91 -11.70 1.41
C THR A 10 -1.88 -12.96 2.27
N PRO A 11 -1.06 -13.98 1.94
CA PRO A 11 -0.94 -15.19 2.75
C PRO A 11 -0.54 -14.89 4.21
N PRO A 12 -1.06 -15.65 5.19
CA PRO A 12 -0.80 -15.39 6.63
C PRO A 12 0.68 -15.37 7.00
N GLU A 13 1.51 -16.21 6.39
CA GLU A 13 2.95 -16.25 6.64
C GLU A 13 3.67 -14.99 6.15
N ILE A 14 3.23 -14.41 5.03
CA ILE A 14 3.76 -13.14 4.53
C ILE A 14 3.35 -12.00 5.44
N VAL A 15 2.09 -11.98 5.87
CA VAL A 15 1.61 -11.00 6.87
C VAL A 15 2.47 -11.06 8.14
N THR A 16 2.77 -12.25 8.65
CA THR A 16 3.61 -12.43 9.83
C THR A 16 5.01 -11.86 9.62
N ARG A 17 5.62 -12.11 8.46
CA ARG A 17 6.96 -11.57 8.12
C ARG A 17 6.93 -10.03 8.03
N MET A 18 5.91 -9.46 7.42
CA MET A 18 5.76 -8.01 7.31
C MET A 18 5.52 -7.36 8.68
N LEU A 19 4.69 -7.96 9.52
CA LEU A 19 4.48 -7.47 10.90
C LEU A 19 5.77 -7.51 11.72
N ALA A 20 6.66 -8.50 11.48
CA ALA A 20 7.96 -8.58 12.14
C ALA A 20 8.93 -7.46 11.71
N MET A 21 8.71 -6.81 10.58
CA MET A 21 9.50 -5.63 10.15
C MET A 21 9.16 -4.37 10.96
N ARG A 22 7.99 -4.32 11.60
CA ARG A 22 7.53 -3.15 12.34
C ARG A 22 8.43 -2.87 13.54
N LYS A 23 8.90 -1.63 13.66
CA LYS A 23 9.76 -1.15 14.77
C LYS A 23 9.10 -0.06 15.59
N ASN A 24 8.19 0.73 14.98
CA ASN A 24 7.52 1.82 15.67
C ASN A 24 6.32 1.32 16.49
N THR A 25 6.10 1.99 17.61
CA THR A 25 4.86 1.91 18.39
C THR A 25 4.02 3.15 18.11
N GLY A 26 2.73 3.08 18.18
CA GLY A 26 1.87 4.22 17.95
C GLY A 26 0.81 3.92 16.91
N ARG A 27 0.28 4.97 16.30
CA ARG A 27 -0.88 4.88 15.41
C ARG A 27 -0.55 4.17 14.12
N VAL A 28 -1.38 3.19 13.74
CA VAL A 28 -1.17 2.34 12.55
C VAL A 28 -2.31 2.54 11.56
N LEU A 29 -1.96 2.59 10.27
CA LEU A 29 -2.90 2.58 9.14
C LEU A 29 -2.67 1.35 8.26
N ASP A 30 -3.76 0.70 7.88
CA ASP A 30 -3.85 -0.21 6.74
C ASP A 30 -4.73 0.46 5.67
N PRO A 31 -4.14 0.99 4.59
CA PRO A 31 -4.85 1.87 3.65
C PRO A 31 -5.73 1.15 2.64
N ALA A 32 -5.62 -0.18 2.54
CA ALA A 32 -6.41 -1.04 1.66
C ALA A 32 -6.52 -2.42 2.30
N CYS A 33 -7.32 -2.52 3.36
CA CYS A 33 -7.22 -3.64 4.28
C CYS A 33 -7.83 -4.96 3.75
N GLY A 34 -8.63 -4.91 2.68
CA GLY A 34 -9.34 -6.08 2.22
C GLY A 34 -10.18 -6.68 3.34
N ASP A 35 -10.08 -7.98 3.52
CA ASP A 35 -10.75 -8.73 4.59
C ASP A 35 -10.08 -8.59 5.97
N GLY A 36 -9.02 -7.77 6.07
CA GLY A 36 -8.36 -7.47 7.33
C GLY A 36 -7.12 -8.31 7.65
N ALA A 37 -6.43 -8.86 6.65
CA ALA A 37 -5.25 -9.71 6.85
C ALA A 37 -4.18 -9.07 7.76
N PHE A 38 -3.95 -7.78 7.66
CA PHE A 38 -3.06 -7.02 8.56
C PHE A 38 -3.83 -6.39 9.71
N SER A 39 -4.87 -5.62 9.41
CA SER A 39 -5.56 -4.77 10.38
C SER A 39 -6.21 -5.56 11.52
N ALA A 40 -6.71 -6.78 11.27
CA ALA A 40 -7.27 -7.63 12.33
C ALA A 40 -6.21 -8.13 13.34
N ARG A 41 -4.94 -8.09 12.98
CA ARG A 41 -3.81 -8.53 13.83
C ARG A 41 -3.13 -7.37 14.58
N ILE A 42 -3.58 -6.14 14.36
CA ILE A 42 -2.98 -4.93 14.95
C ILE A 42 -4.04 -4.22 15.80
N PRO A 43 -3.90 -4.19 17.12
CA PRO A 43 -4.85 -3.48 17.98
C PRO A 43 -4.99 -2.01 17.59
N GLN A 44 -6.23 -1.51 17.52
CA GLN A 44 -6.56 -0.12 17.21
C GLN A 44 -6.04 0.37 15.84
N CYS A 45 -5.79 -0.53 14.88
CA CYS A 45 -5.42 -0.17 13.53
C CYS A 45 -6.55 0.62 12.86
N VAL A 46 -6.21 1.75 12.26
CA VAL A 46 -7.11 2.44 11.33
C VAL A 46 -7.08 1.67 10.01
N ALA A 47 -8.21 1.16 9.57
CA ALA A 47 -8.33 0.36 8.37
C ALA A 47 -9.27 1.02 7.36
N ILE A 48 -8.90 1.00 6.10
CA ILE A 48 -9.68 1.56 4.98
C ILE A 48 -9.87 0.48 3.92
N GLU A 49 -11.09 0.33 3.43
CA GLU A 49 -11.42 -0.55 2.31
C GLU A 49 -12.46 0.08 1.40
N LEU A 50 -12.18 0.07 0.11
CA LEU A 50 -13.08 0.64 -0.91
C LEU A 50 -14.25 -0.31 -1.22
N ASP A 51 -13.98 -1.61 -1.31
CA ASP A 51 -14.98 -2.62 -1.65
C ASP A 51 -15.86 -2.96 -0.44
N PRO A 52 -17.14 -2.61 -0.46
CA PRO A 52 -18.04 -2.89 0.66
C PRO A 52 -18.23 -4.39 0.91
N THR A 53 -17.99 -5.25 -0.08
CA THR A 53 -18.17 -6.70 0.05
C THR A 53 -17.06 -7.37 0.87
N HIS A 54 -15.90 -6.72 0.97
CA HIS A 54 -14.74 -7.19 1.72
C HIS A 54 -14.42 -6.33 2.94
N CYS A 55 -15.11 -5.20 3.12
CA CYS A 55 -14.82 -4.25 4.19
C CYS A 55 -15.24 -4.81 5.56
N PRO A 56 -14.29 -5.03 6.49
CA PRO A 56 -14.63 -5.44 7.84
C PRO A 56 -15.48 -4.38 8.57
N PRO A 57 -16.33 -4.76 9.54
CA PRO A 57 -17.20 -3.82 10.26
C PRO A 57 -16.45 -2.69 10.99
N TYR A 58 -15.18 -2.92 11.37
CA TYR A 58 -14.35 -1.92 12.05
C TYR A 58 -13.63 -0.97 11.08
N ALA A 59 -13.58 -1.31 9.78
CA ALA A 59 -12.90 -0.51 8.77
C ALA A 59 -13.79 0.62 8.23
N LYS A 60 -13.16 1.65 7.70
CA LYS A 60 -13.84 2.73 6.99
C LYS A 60 -14.07 2.32 5.54
N ASN A 61 -15.32 2.21 5.13
CA ASN A 61 -15.65 1.93 3.72
C ASN A 61 -15.61 3.22 2.90
N ILE A 62 -14.44 3.62 2.51
CA ILE A 62 -14.17 4.84 1.71
C ILE A 62 -13.01 4.59 0.75
N ASP A 63 -12.89 5.46 -0.26
CA ASP A 63 -11.68 5.54 -1.08
C ASP A 63 -10.53 6.13 -0.26
N PHE A 64 -9.39 5.43 -0.23
CA PHE A 64 -8.19 5.90 0.49
C PHE A 64 -7.73 7.29 0.01
N PHE A 65 -7.88 7.61 -1.27
CA PHE A 65 -7.49 8.93 -1.79
C PHE A 65 -8.42 10.05 -1.32
N ALA A 66 -9.64 9.73 -0.86
CA ALA A 66 -10.53 10.67 -0.20
C ALA A 66 -10.23 10.83 1.31
N TYR A 67 -9.47 9.91 1.90
CA TYR A 67 -9.09 9.99 3.31
C TYR A 67 -8.16 11.20 3.57
N PRO A 68 -8.38 11.98 4.64
CA PRO A 68 -7.64 13.22 4.86
C PRO A 68 -6.13 13.04 4.95
N LEU A 69 -5.38 13.84 4.19
CA LEU A 69 -3.91 13.84 4.22
C LEU A 69 -3.33 14.36 5.54
N SER A 70 -4.12 15.08 6.33
CA SER A 70 -3.75 15.57 7.67
C SER A 70 -3.64 14.46 8.72
N GLU A 71 -4.27 13.32 8.47
CA GLU A 71 -4.17 12.15 9.35
C GLU A 71 -2.78 11.53 9.22
N LYS A 72 -2.04 11.48 10.35
CA LYS A 72 -0.65 10.99 10.39
C LYS A 72 -0.54 9.71 11.20
N PHE A 73 0.46 8.89 10.83
CA PHE A 73 0.68 7.57 11.41
C PHE A 73 2.15 7.30 11.65
N SER A 74 2.45 6.55 12.70
CA SER A 74 3.82 6.07 12.96
C SER A 74 4.16 4.84 12.13
N THR A 75 3.16 4.04 11.77
CA THR A 75 3.31 2.86 10.89
C THR A 75 2.16 2.82 9.90
N ILE A 76 2.49 2.62 8.62
CA ILE A 76 1.52 2.26 7.59
C ILE A 76 1.95 0.91 7.03
N ILE A 77 1.05 -0.06 7.00
CA ILE A 77 1.34 -1.44 6.58
C ILE A 77 0.21 -1.99 5.74
N GLY A 78 0.54 -2.71 4.68
CA GLY A 78 -0.48 -3.34 3.85
C GLY A 78 0.00 -3.84 2.50
N ASN A 79 -0.97 -4.25 1.71
CA ASN A 79 -0.81 -4.68 0.32
C ASN A 79 -1.66 -3.75 -0.56
N PRO A 80 -1.08 -2.72 -1.18
CA PRO A 80 -1.84 -1.81 -2.02
C PRO A 80 -2.33 -2.50 -3.30
N PRO A 81 -3.49 -2.08 -3.85
CA PRO A 81 -4.02 -2.67 -5.07
C PRO A 81 -3.15 -2.36 -6.30
N TYR A 82 -2.97 -3.36 -7.18
CA TYR A 82 -2.20 -3.25 -8.43
C TYR A 82 -3.16 -3.01 -9.59
N VAL A 83 -3.41 -1.76 -9.94
CA VAL A 83 -4.32 -1.37 -11.02
C VAL A 83 -3.57 -0.53 -12.05
N LYS A 84 -3.63 -0.94 -13.32
CA LYS A 84 -3.02 -0.16 -14.40
C LYS A 84 -3.69 1.21 -14.51
N ALA A 85 -2.93 2.21 -14.92
CA ALA A 85 -3.44 3.57 -15.01
C ALA A 85 -4.79 3.66 -15.76
N ARG A 86 -4.93 3.01 -16.91
CA ARG A 86 -6.15 3.03 -17.72
C ARG A 86 -7.38 2.47 -17.01
N ASP A 87 -7.18 1.56 -16.06
CA ASP A 87 -8.24 0.81 -15.36
C ASP A 87 -8.65 1.44 -14.03
N ILE A 88 -7.97 2.54 -13.61
CA ILE A 88 -8.33 3.29 -12.40
C ILE A 88 -9.68 3.97 -12.61
N SER A 89 -10.60 3.76 -11.67
CA SER A 89 -11.96 4.30 -11.77
C SER A 89 -11.97 5.83 -11.84
N PRO A 90 -12.91 6.44 -12.58
CA PRO A 90 -13.07 7.90 -12.61
C PRO A 90 -13.32 8.49 -11.22
N ALA A 91 -14.06 7.79 -10.34
CA ALA A 91 -14.35 8.22 -8.97
C ALA A 91 -13.05 8.34 -8.15
N THR A 92 -12.18 7.33 -8.18
CA THR A 92 -10.87 7.37 -7.52
C THR A 92 -10.00 8.50 -8.07
N ARG A 93 -9.97 8.69 -9.41
CA ARG A 93 -9.19 9.75 -10.04
C ARG A 93 -9.55 11.16 -9.55
N LEU A 94 -10.82 11.40 -9.20
CA LEU A 94 -11.26 12.70 -8.68
C LEU A 94 -10.56 13.07 -7.35
N HIS A 95 -10.17 12.08 -6.56
CA HIS A 95 -9.51 12.27 -5.27
C HIS A 95 -7.98 12.24 -5.36
N MET A 96 -7.43 11.66 -6.43
CA MET A 96 -5.97 11.55 -6.58
C MET A 96 -5.33 12.92 -6.79
N ARG A 97 -4.25 13.17 -6.05
CA ARG A 97 -3.46 14.41 -6.12
C ARG A 97 -1.99 14.04 -6.07
N SER A 98 -1.35 13.96 -7.22
CA SER A 98 0.08 13.71 -7.32
C SER A 98 0.78 14.81 -8.10
N ARG A 99 1.98 15.19 -7.66
CA ARG A 99 2.92 16.03 -8.41
C ARG A 99 4.16 15.25 -8.86
N LEU A 100 4.30 14.01 -8.41
CA LEU A 100 5.45 13.13 -8.61
C LEU A 100 5.18 12.06 -9.65
N LEU A 101 3.92 11.68 -9.83
CA LEU A 101 3.48 10.62 -10.72
C LEU A 101 2.67 11.20 -11.88
N ASP A 102 2.89 10.65 -13.07
CA ASP A 102 2.11 10.98 -14.26
C ASP A 102 0.86 10.08 -14.41
N GLY A 103 0.08 10.35 -15.44
CA GLY A 103 -1.15 9.61 -15.72
C GLY A 103 -0.95 8.15 -16.17
N HIS A 104 0.29 7.68 -16.30
CA HIS A 104 0.63 6.30 -16.71
C HIS A 104 1.03 5.42 -15.52
N ALA A 105 1.21 5.99 -14.34
CA ALA A 105 1.63 5.27 -13.15
C ALA A 105 0.55 4.30 -12.65
N ASN A 106 0.98 3.10 -12.23
CA ASN A 106 0.10 2.14 -11.59
C ASN A 106 -0.41 2.66 -10.23
N LEU A 107 -1.60 2.27 -9.84
CA LEU A 107 -2.27 2.75 -8.63
C LEU A 107 -1.43 2.56 -7.36
N TYR A 108 -0.70 1.44 -7.22
CA TYR A 108 0.11 1.21 -6.02
C TYR A 108 1.21 2.27 -5.82
N LEU A 109 1.72 2.88 -6.89
CA LEU A 109 2.68 3.99 -6.79
C LEU A 109 2.05 5.23 -6.16
N HIS A 110 0.80 5.53 -6.49
CA HIS A 110 0.03 6.59 -5.85
C HIS A 110 -0.24 6.30 -4.37
N PHE A 111 -0.47 5.02 -4.01
CA PHE A 111 -0.55 4.59 -2.61
C PHE A 111 0.75 4.86 -1.87
N ILE A 112 1.91 4.51 -2.44
CA ILE A 112 3.23 4.77 -1.84
C ILE A 112 3.39 6.27 -1.56
N GLU A 113 3.16 7.13 -2.55
CA GLU A 113 3.30 8.59 -2.38
C GLU A 113 2.41 9.11 -1.26
N LYS A 114 1.12 8.78 -1.29
CA LYS A 114 0.18 9.26 -0.28
C LYS A 114 0.51 8.72 1.11
N CYS A 115 0.84 7.45 1.24
CA CYS A 115 1.22 6.85 2.50
C CYS A 115 2.45 7.52 3.12
N VAL A 116 3.51 7.77 2.34
CA VAL A 116 4.70 8.45 2.86
C VAL A 116 4.38 9.88 3.31
N ARG A 117 3.50 10.59 2.60
CA ARG A 117 3.02 11.91 3.04
C ARG A 117 2.21 11.86 4.34
N GLN A 118 1.64 10.71 4.69
CA GLN A 118 0.87 10.49 5.93
C GLN A 118 1.70 9.88 7.06
N LEU A 119 3.00 9.68 6.87
CA LEU A 119 3.89 9.29 7.94
C LEU A 119 4.21 10.49 8.85
N GLU A 120 4.26 10.22 10.15
CA GLU A 120 4.90 11.09 11.13
C GLU A 120 6.41 11.15 10.87
N ASP A 121 7.11 12.12 11.44
CA ASP A 121 8.57 12.15 11.45
C ASP A 121 9.11 10.89 12.12
N GLY A 122 10.01 10.18 11.42
CA GLY A 122 10.50 8.87 11.84
C GLY A 122 9.51 7.72 11.67
N GLY A 123 8.40 7.96 10.98
CA GLY A 123 7.40 6.95 10.64
C GLY A 123 7.93 5.90 9.66
N GLU A 124 7.23 4.78 9.56
CA GLU A 124 7.60 3.65 8.71
C GLU A 124 6.47 3.20 7.79
N LEU A 125 6.81 2.86 6.56
CA LEU A 125 5.92 2.23 5.58
C LEU A 125 6.38 0.80 5.32
N ILE A 126 5.50 -0.17 5.50
CA ILE A 126 5.79 -1.59 5.26
C ILE A 126 4.80 -2.10 4.23
N PHE A 127 5.29 -2.34 3.02
CA PHE A 127 4.45 -2.75 1.90
C PHE A 127 4.95 -4.04 1.25
N ILE A 128 4.02 -4.73 0.60
CA ILE A 128 4.30 -5.73 -0.42
C ILE A 128 3.90 -5.15 -1.78
N THR A 129 4.83 -5.13 -2.72
CA THR A 129 4.64 -4.58 -4.08
C THR A 129 5.37 -5.44 -5.09
N PRO A 130 5.17 -5.22 -6.40
CA PRO A 130 6.13 -5.73 -7.39
C PRO A 130 7.56 -5.35 -7.01
N ARG A 131 8.50 -6.29 -7.10
CA ARG A 131 9.92 -6.07 -6.68
C ARG A 131 10.59 -4.95 -7.45
N ASP A 132 10.18 -4.72 -8.69
CA ASP A 132 10.73 -3.70 -9.57
C ASP A 132 10.05 -2.34 -9.44
N PHE A 133 9.35 -2.06 -8.34
CA PHE A 133 8.57 -0.83 -8.17
C PHE A 133 9.39 0.44 -8.35
N LEU A 134 10.67 0.43 -8.00
CA LEU A 134 11.58 1.56 -8.21
C LEU A 134 11.91 1.81 -9.69
N LYS A 135 11.71 0.82 -10.55
CA LYS A 135 11.90 0.91 -12.02
C LYS A 135 10.58 1.04 -12.77
N ALA A 136 9.47 1.15 -12.06
CA ALA A 136 8.15 1.23 -12.68
C ALA A 136 7.98 2.48 -13.52
N THR A 137 7.15 2.38 -14.55
CA THR A 137 6.82 3.52 -15.42
C THR A 137 6.29 4.69 -14.60
N GLY A 138 6.86 5.88 -14.82
CA GLY A 138 6.47 7.10 -14.12
C GLY A 138 7.04 7.25 -12.70
N ALA A 139 7.84 6.29 -12.19
CA ALA A 139 8.33 6.30 -10.80
C ALA A 139 9.57 7.20 -10.56
N LYS A 140 10.21 7.75 -11.58
CA LYS A 140 11.50 8.46 -11.44
C LYS A 140 11.45 9.60 -10.41
N LYS A 141 10.46 10.49 -10.51
CA LYS A 141 10.31 11.62 -9.57
C LYS A 141 9.96 11.14 -8.16
N LEU A 142 9.10 10.12 -8.06
CA LEU A 142 8.75 9.50 -6.79
C LEU A 142 10.01 8.93 -6.11
N ASN A 143 10.85 8.21 -6.85
CA ASN A 143 12.08 7.62 -6.31
C ASN A 143 13.05 8.66 -5.79
N THR A 144 13.25 9.75 -6.53
CA THR A 144 14.09 10.86 -6.06
C THR A 144 13.52 11.44 -4.76
N TRP A 145 12.23 11.68 -4.73
CA TRP A 145 11.56 12.22 -3.55
C TRP A 145 11.64 11.26 -2.35
N LEU A 146 11.46 9.95 -2.55
CA LEU A 146 11.64 8.93 -1.50
C LEU A 146 13.07 8.95 -0.95
N PHE A 147 14.07 9.02 -1.84
CA PHE A 147 15.48 9.09 -1.45
C PHE A 147 15.80 10.31 -0.58
N ASP A 148 15.21 11.46 -0.92
CA ASP A 148 15.43 12.72 -0.19
C ASP A 148 14.73 12.76 1.18
N HIS A 149 13.71 11.92 1.41
CA HIS A 149 12.87 11.97 2.62
C HIS A 149 13.03 10.77 3.55
N GLY A 150 13.74 9.75 3.13
CA GLY A 150 13.93 8.55 3.95
C GLY A 150 14.79 7.50 3.27
N THR A 151 14.73 6.28 3.78
CA THR A 151 15.52 5.16 3.25
C THR A 151 14.79 3.83 3.36
N ILE A 152 15.01 2.95 2.43
CA ILE A 152 14.58 1.56 2.53
C ILE A 152 15.55 0.84 3.47
N THR A 153 15.05 0.37 4.61
CA THR A 153 15.86 -0.31 5.65
C THR A 153 15.82 -1.82 5.53
N ASP A 154 14.75 -2.37 5.00
CA ASP A 154 14.53 -3.82 4.86
C ASP A 154 13.94 -4.07 3.47
N PHE A 155 14.47 -5.07 2.78
CA PHE A 155 13.97 -5.49 1.47
C PHE A 155 14.14 -6.99 1.33
N GLU A 156 13.05 -7.70 1.08
CA GLU A 156 13.02 -9.13 0.87
C GLU A 156 12.32 -9.46 -0.44
N ASP A 157 13.08 -9.94 -1.42
CA ASP A 157 12.56 -10.46 -2.67
C ASP A 157 11.92 -11.84 -2.41
N LEU A 158 10.63 -11.97 -2.69
CA LEU A 158 9.90 -13.22 -2.51
C LEU A 158 10.09 -14.20 -3.68
N GLY A 159 10.90 -13.82 -4.66
CA GLY A 159 11.25 -14.64 -5.81
C GLY A 159 10.11 -14.86 -6.79
N ASP A 160 10.23 -15.94 -7.56
CA ASP A 160 9.27 -16.32 -8.59
C ASP A 160 8.15 -17.23 -8.04
N ALA A 161 8.06 -17.38 -6.71
CA ALA A 161 7.00 -18.16 -6.07
C ALA A 161 5.63 -17.52 -6.38
N ARG A 162 4.69 -18.34 -6.80
CA ARG A 162 3.28 -17.92 -6.92
C ARG A 162 2.72 -17.73 -5.52
N ILE A 163 2.96 -16.56 -4.95
CA ILE A 163 2.50 -16.20 -3.60
C ILE A 163 0.99 -15.97 -3.58
N PHE A 164 0.46 -15.58 -4.73
CA PHE A 164 -0.95 -15.26 -4.92
C PHE A 164 -1.59 -16.18 -5.95
N ASP A 165 -2.78 -16.66 -5.69
CA ASP A 165 -3.60 -17.36 -6.68
C ASP A 165 -3.96 -16.40 -7.82
N GLY A 166 -3.37 -16.63 -9.02
CA GLY A 166 -3.63 -15.84 -10.21
C GLY A 166 -2.58 -14.78 -10.53
N ALA A 167 -1.46 -15.21 -11.11
CA ALA A 167 -0.51 -14.41 -11.91
C ALA A 167 -0.21 -12.99 -11.37
N THR A 168 0.34 -12.87 -10.20
CA THR A 168 0.98 -11.62 -9.78
C THR A 168 2.49 -11.76 -9.94
N PRO A 169 3.13 -10.74 -10.53
CA PRO A 169 4.57 -10.77 -10.76
C PRO A 169 5.32 -10.81 -9.44
N ASN A 170 6.53 -11.30 -9.53
CA ASN A 170 7.54 -11.30 -8.50
C ASN A 170 7.43 -10.12 -7.53
N CYS A 171 7.00 -10.42 -6.31
CA CYS A 171 6.80 -9.42 -5.28
C CYS A 171 7.99 -9.32 -4.34
N ALA A 172 8.11 -8.18 -3.69
CA ALA A 172 8.99 -7.98 -2.55
C ALA A 172 8.21 -7.37 -1.38
N ILE A 173 8.63 -7.71 -0.18
CA ILE A 173 8.23 -7.02 1.04
C ILE A 173 9.36 -6.11 1.47
N TRP A 174 9.02 -4.89 1.89
CA TRP A 174 10.03 -3.89 2.21
C TRP A 174 9.54 -2.91 3.28
N ARG A 175 10.49 -2.27 3.94
CA ARG A 175 10.28 -1.23 4.94
C ARG A 175 11.04 0.03 4.55
N TYR A 176 10.33 1.14 4.58
CA TYR A 176 10.86 2.49 4.36
C TYR A 176 10.73 3.34 5.62
#